data_70f20c40781ca85cbc1275cc757aa53d
#
_entry.id   70f20c40781ca85cbc1275cc757aa53d
#
_cell.length_a   1.000
_cell.length_b   1.000
_cell.length_c   1.000
_cell.angle_alpha   90.00
_cell.angle_beta   90.00
_cell.angle_gamma   90.00
#
_symmetry.space_group_name_H-M   'P 1'
#
loop_
_entity.id
_entity.type
_entity.pdbx_description
1 polymer ?
#
loop_
_entity_poly.entity_id
_entity_poly.type
_entity_poly.pdbx_seq_one_letter_code
_entity_poly.pdbx_strand_id
1 'polypeptide(L)'
;RSGKKITRPGPFAGWLGRKWDPLVTDVELRDPYEPKTFYDVQRQAAGNVLVPGTKLPSEITLDRFNTRRSLAEQLHQQADRVGHSEAYPSFDAYQRRALDILADNSSRESAWRAFDLAEERPALRDLYGRHLFGECALTARRLVERGTRFVTVYWESYEKVGGDPTAWDTHSDHFNICKYHRLPPLDQTYSALCEDLQARGLLDETLVIVMGEMGRSPKINGSAGRDHWSFVHNILLTGAGVKHGYVHGASDKTAARVTDKPVLPADLIATVYAAMGIDAEGFIEDAGGRLRPITPGGSVVREVLA
;
A
#
# COMPACT_ATOMS: atom_id res chain seq x y z
N ARG A 1 2.67 20.33 19.03
CA ARG A 1 3.31 19.64 17.91
C ARG A 1 2.39 19.69 16.75
N SER A 2 2.80 20.36 15.69
CA SER A 2 2.02 20.42 14.48
C SER A 2 2.13 19.05 13.79
N GLY A 3 1.17 18.18 14.01
CA GLY A 3 0.96 17.00 13.18
C GLY A 3 0.50 17.43 11.79
N LYS A 4 1.37 18.13 11.06
CA LYS A 4 1.13 18.32 9.64
C LYS A 4 1.30 16.95 9.01
N LYS A 5 0.19 16.29 8.70
CA LYS A 5 0.19 15.19 7.73
C LYS A 5 0.92 15.69 6.49
N ILE A 6 2.11 15.17 6.25
CA ILE A 6 2.81 15.44 4.99
C ILE A 6 2.02 14.70 3.93
N THR A 7 1.26 15.43 3.16
CA THR A 7 0.58 14.86 2.00
C THR A 7 1.64 14.56 0.95
N ARG A 8 1.97 13.28 0.80
CA ARG A 8 2.87 12.82 -0.27
C ARG A 8 2.07 12.78 -1.57
N PRO A 9 2.53 13.42 -2.64
CA PRO A 9 1.76 13.48 -3.89
C PRO A 9 1.67 12.12 -4.60
N GLY A 10 2.62 11.20 -4.35
CA GLY A 10 2.72 9.93 -5.06
C GLY A 10 1.53 8.97 -4.94
N PRO A 11 0.84 8.84 -3.78
CA PRO A 11 -0.28 7.92 -3.66
C PRO A 11 -1.58 8.41 -4.29
N PHE A 12 -1.65 9.64 -4.79
CA PHE A 12 -2.89 10.19 -5.35
C PHE A 12 -2.91 10.11 -6.88
N ALA A 13 -4.12 10.11 -7.46
CA ALA A 13 -4.36 9.94 -8.89
C ALA A 13 -3.82 11.09 -9.78
N GLY A 14 -3.41 12.22 -9.18
CA GLY A 14 -2.77 13.32 -9.88
C GLY A 14 -3.61 13.87 -11.04
N TRP A 15 -3.09 13.78 -12.24
CA TRP A 15 -3.72 14.29 -13.45
C TRP A 15 -4.96 13.48 -13.91
N LEU A 16 -5.19 12.28 -13.38
CA LEU A 16 -6.42 11.53 -13.59
C LEU A 16 -7.62 12.14 -12.85
N GLY A 17 -7.35 12.94 -11.82
CA GLY A 17 -8.37 13.59 -11.00
C GLY A 17 -8.78 12.77 -9.78
N ARG A 18 -9.31 13.48 -8.78
CA ARG A 18 -9.62 12.95 -7.44
C ARG A 18 -10.56 11.76 -7.39
N LYS A 19 -11.41 11.57 -8.38
CA LYS A 19 -12.31 10.41 -8.45
C LYS A 19 -11.57 9.06 -8.50
N TRP A 20 -10.29 9.10 -8.86
CA TRP A 20 -9.41 7.95 -8.96
C TRP A 20 -8.39 7.88 -7.84
N ASP A 21 -8.48 8.77 -6.83
CA ASP A 21 -7.62 8.67 -5.66
C ASP A 21 -7.84 7.32 -4.96
N PRO A 22 -6.76 6.67 -4.50
CA PRO A 22 -6.86 5.43 -3.76
C PRO A 22 -7.51 5.67 -2.40
N LEU A 23 -8.10 4.64 -1.84
CA LEU A 23 -8.48 4.62 -0.43
C LEU A 23 -7.19 4.60 0.41
N VAL A 24 -7.00 5.63 1.20
CA VAL A 24 -5.88 5.69 2.15
C VAL A 24 -6.39 5.31 3.53
N THR A 25 -5.77 4.30 4.13
CA THR A 25 -6.07 3.87 5.49
C THR A 25 -5.24 4.66 6.50
N ASP A 26 -5.67 4.66 7.74
CA ASP A 26 -4.92 5.15 8.89
C ASP A 26 -4.56 3.98 9.81
N VAL A 27 -3.82 4.23 10.86
CA VAL A 27 -3.45 3.22 11.85
C VAL A 27 -3.74 3.74 13.25
N GLU A 28 -4.40 2.91 14.04
CA GLU A 28 -4.52 3.11 15.47
C GLU A 28 -3.52 2.20 16.19
N LEU A 29 -2.55 2.79 16.87
CA LEU A 29 -1.62 2.05 17.71
C LEU A 29 -2.35 1.56 18.97
N ARG A 30 -2.23 0.26 19.29
CA ARG A 30 -2.94 -0.35 20.43
C ARG A 30 -2.41 0.09 21.78
N ASP A 31 -1.10 0.35 21.84
CA ASP A 31 -0.46 0.85 23.04
C ASP A 31 0.29 2.13 22.72
N PRO A 32 0.22 3.16 23.60
CA PRO A 32 1.12 4.28 23.50
C PRO A 32 2.53 3.75 23.78
N TYR A 33 3.20 3.38 22.71
CA TYR A 33 4.57 2.90 22.80
C TYR A 33 5.49 4.09 23.09
N GLU A 34 5.91 4.19 24.35
CA GLU A 34 6.97 5.10 24.75
C GLU A 34 8.31 4.36 24.74
N PRO A 35 9.08 4.49 23.66
CA PRO A 35 10.39 3.85 23.60
C PRO A 35 11.32 4.49 24.61
N LYS A 36 11.90 3.69 25.48
CA LYS A 36 12.86 4.13 26.49
C LYS A 36 14.28 4.22 25.92
N THR A 37 14.55 3.44 24.88
CA THR A 37 15.87 3.41 24.22
C THR A 37 15.70 3.31 22.70
N PHE A 38 16.76 3.63 21.95
CA PHE A 38 16.81 3.42 20.49
C PHE A 38 16.47 1.97 20.11
N TYR A 39 16.84 0.99 20.91
CA TYR A 39 16.56 -0.43 20.67
C TYR A 39 15.12 -0.83 21.03
N ASP A 40 14.47 -0.14 21.95
CA ASP A 40 13.06 -0.38 22.28
C ASP A 40 12.09 0.05 21.16
N VAL A 41 12.54 0.97 20.32
CA VAL A 41 11.85 1.41 19.09
C VAL A 41 11.58 0.31 18.12
N GLN A 42 12.36 -0.69 18.25
CA GLN A 42 12.41 -1.81 17.35
C GLN A 42 11.47 -2.94 17.77
N ARG A 43 10.85 -2.84 18.93
CA ARG A 43 9.62 -3.56 19.21
C ARG A 43 8.57 -2.98 18.29
N GLN A 44 8.18 -3.80 17.36
CA GLN A 44 7.29 -3.40 16.29
C GLN A 44 5.98 -2.94 16.89
N ALA A 45 5.59 -1.71 16.56
CA ALA A 45 4.32 -1.17 17.00
C ALA A 45 3.20 -2.16 16.67
N ALA A 46 2.40 -2.51 17.65
CA ALA A 46 1.16 -3.22 17.41
C ALA A 46 0.05 -2.21 17.16
N GLY A 47 -0.80 -2.48 16.19
CA GLY A 47 -1.86 -1.54 15.82
C GLY A 47 -2.93 -2.17 14.98
N ASN A 48 -4.02 -1.45 14.77
CA ASN A 48 -5.08 -1.82 13.85
C ASN A 48 -5.06 -0.91 12.64
N VAL A 49 -5.33 -1.48 11.48
CA VAL A 49 -5.60 -0.67 10.28
C VAL A 49 -6.99 -0.08 10.42
N LEU A 50 -7.07 1.25 10.30
CA LEU A 50 -8.32 1.99 10.35
C LEU A 50 -8.68 2.50 8.96
N VAL A 51 -9.94 2.38 8.62
CA VAL A 51 -10.49 3.06 7.45
C VAL A 51 -11.29 4.25 7.95
N PRO A 52 -10.82 5.48 7.71
CA PRO A 52 -11.53 6.67 8.15
C PRO A 52 -12.95 6.73 7.61
N GLY A 53 -13.92 7.03 8.48
CA GLY A 53 -15.31 7.21 8.08
C GLY A 53 -16.12 5.95 7.83
N THR A 54 -15.60 4.75 8.11
CA THR A 54 -16.33 3.48 7.90
C THR A 54 -17.12 3.00 9.12
N LYS A 55 -16.91 3.60 10.29
CA LYS A 55 -17.70 3.31 11.49
C LYS A 55 -18.76 4.37 11.68
N LEU A 56 -20.01 3.94 11.82
CA LEU A 56 -21.07 4.83 12.28
C LEU A 56 -20.73 5.29 13.72
N PRO A 57 -20.95 6.58 14.05
CA PRO A 57 -20.90 7.04 15.42
C PRO A 57 -21.82 6.17 16.31
N SER A 58 -21.41 5.90 17.53
CA SER A 58 -22.14 5.00 18.44
C SER A 58 -23.59 5.41 18.72
N GLU A 59 -23.88 6.70 18.54
CA GLU A 59 -25.22 7.31 18.70
C GLU A 59 -26.11 7.18 17.46
N ILE A 60 -25.57 6.67 16.33
CA ILE A 60 -26.33 6.46 15.09
C ILE A 60 -26.57 4.98 14.88
N THR A 61 -27.80 4.55 15.05
CA THR A 61 -28.22 3.19 14.69
C THR A 61 -28.34 3.01 13.18
N LEU A 62 -28.22 1.78 12.69
CA LEU A 62 -28.43 1.45 11.27
C LEU A 62 -29.79 1.93 10.75
N ASP A 63 -30.86 1.83 11.55
CA ASP A 63 -32.19 2.29 11.17
C ASP A 63 -32.24 3.79 10.98
N ARG A 64 -31.62 4.56 11.88
CA ARG A 64 -31.50 6.02 11.71
C ARG A 64 -30.64 6.39 10.51
N PHE A 65 -29.60 5.64 10.24
CA PHE A 65 -28.76 5.83 9.09
C PHE A 65 -29.53 5.57 7.80
N ASN A 66 -30.24 4.43 7.69
CA ASN A 66 -31.05 4.08 6.53
C ASN A 66 -32.19 5.07 6.30
N THR A 67 -32.83 5.56 7.36
CA THR A 67 -33.86 6.59 7.26
C THR A 67 -33.31 7.89 6.69
N ARG A 68 -32.12 8.35 7.14
CA ARG A 68 -31.46 9.54 6.61
C ARG A 68 -31.03 9.37 5.16
N ARG A 69 -30.55 8.16 4.79
CA ARG A 69 -30.19 7.82 3.41
C ARG A 69 -31.41 7.92 2.51
N SER A 70 -32.53 7.28 2.88
CA SER A 70 -33.78 7.32 2.12
C SER A 70 -34.31 8.76 1.96
N LEU A 71 -34.24 9.59 3.01
CA LEU A 71 -34.63 10.99 2.93
C LEU A 71 -33.72 11.80 2.00
N ALA A 72 -32.37 11.58 2.05
CA ALA A 72 -31.44 12.23 1.14
C ALA A 72 -31.72 11.84 -0.32
N GLU A 73 -31.98 10.56 -0.60
CA GLU A 73 -32.34 10.07 -1.93
C GLU A 73 -33.62 10.73 -2.45
N GLN A 74 -34.66 10.88 -1.61
CA GLN A 74 -35.90 11.56 -1.97
C GLN A 74 -35.70 13.05 -2.28
N LEU A 75 -34.86 13.74 -1.48
CA LEU A 75 -34.53 15.14 -1.70
C LEU A 75 -33.75 15.33 -3.01
N HIS A 76 -32.81 14.42 -3.33
CA HIS A 76 -32.05 14.46 -4.57
C HIS A 76 -32.95 14.24 -5.80
N GLN A 77 -33.87 13.25 -5.74
CA GLN A 77 -34.83 13.04 -6.83
C GLN A 77 -35.72 14.27 -7.07
N GLN A 78 -36.04 15.03 -6.03
CA GLN A 78 -36.78 16.28 -6.19
C GLN A 78 -35.92 17.41 -6.76
N ALA A 79 -34.64 17.52 -6.33
CA ALA A 79 -33.71 18.51 -6.85
C ALA A 79 -33.39 18.29 -8.34
N ASP A 80 -33.21 17.03 -8.77
CA ASP A 80 -33.03 16.66 -10.18
C ASP A 80 -34.21 17.08 -11.07
N ARG A 81 -35.44 17.05 -10.53
CA ARG A 81 -36.64 17.51 -11.24
C ARG A 81 -36.72 19.02 -11.44
N VAL A 82 -35.98 19.79 -10.63
CA VAL A 82 -36.00 21.25 -10.63
C VAL A 82 -34.82 21.86 -11.43
N GLY A 83 -33.95 21.05 -12.01
CA GLY A 83 -32.93 21.44 -12.98
C GLY A 83 -31.76 22.24 -12.39
N HIS A 84 -30.95 21.64 -11.55
CA HIS A 84 -29.75 22.28 -10.96
C HIS A 84 -28.46 21.85 -11.65
N SER A 85 -27.51 22.80 -11.66
CA SER A 85 -26.26 22.91 -12.40
C SER A 85 -25.35 21.66 -12.41
N GLU A 86 -24.49 21.56 -13.44
CA GLU A 86 -23.50 20.49 -13.73
C GLU A 86 -22.51 20.15 -12.60
N ALA A 87 -22.37 20.97 -11.55
CA ALA A 87 -21.51 20.72 -10.41
C ALA A 87 -22.10 19.77 -9.36
N TYR A 88 -23.42 19.55 -9.35
CA TYR A 88 -24.13 18.73 -8.38
C TYR A 88 -23.98 17.21 -8.59
N PRO A 89 -23.94 16.66 -9.83
CA PRO A 89 -23.86 15.23 -10.05
C PRO A 89 -22.62 14.55 -9.47
N SER A 90 -21.49 15.26 -9.43
CA SER A 90 -20.25 14.68 -8.90
C SER A 90 -20.25 14.57 -7.37
N PHE A 91 -20.78 15.59 -6.67
CA PHE A 91 -20.92 15.58 -5.20
C PHE A 91 -21.88 14.47 -4.77
N ASP A 92 -22.96 14.32 -5.47
CA ASP A 92 -24.00 13.33 -5.23
C ASP A 92 -23.47 11.88 -5.43
N ALA A 93 -22.64 11.66 -6.45
CA ALA A 93 -22.01 10.38 -6.69
C ALA A 93 -21.01 9.99 -5.56
N TYR A 94 -20.25 10.96 -5.03
CA TYR A 94 -19.35 10.72 -3.90
C TYR A 94 -20.13 10.45 -2.61
N GLN A 95 -21.20 11.19 -2.37
CA GLN A 95 -22.05 11.01 -1.20
C GLN A 95 -22.74 9.63 -1.23
N ARG A 96 -23.32 9.24 -2.36
CA ARG A 96 -23.91 7.90 -2.56
C ARG A 96 -22.87 6.82 -2.29
N ARG A 97 -21.68 6.93 -2.87
CA ARG A 97 -20.61 5.96 -2.66
C ARG A 97 -20.16 5.86 -1.19
N ALA A 98 -20.09 7.00 -0.49
CA ALA A 98 -19.79 7.00 0.94
C ALA A 98 -20.89 6.36 1.78
N LEU A 99 -22.16 6.60 1.43
CA LEU A 99 -23.31 5.98 2.09
C LEU A 99 -23.38 4.47 1.81
N ASP A 100 -23.06 4.04 0.58
CA ASP A 100 -22.98 2.62 0.23
C ASP A 100 -21.88 1.90 1.01
N ILE A 101 -20.72 2.53 1.16
CA ILE A 101 -19.63 2.02 1.98
C ILE A 101 -20.09 1.79 3.43
N LEU A 102 -20.79 2.76 4.03
CA LEU A 102 -21.30 2.64 5.40
C LEU A 102 -22.41 1.60 5.54
N ALA A 103 -23.26 1.47 4.54
CA ALA A 103 -24.36 0.48 4.52
C ALA A 103 -23.83 -0.94 4.33
N ASP A 104 -22.83 -1.11 3.47
CA ASP A 104 -22.27 -2.42 3.12
C ASP A 104 -21.46 -3.06 4.26
N ASN A 105 -21.02 -2.27 5.23
CA ASN A 105 -20.24 -2.76 6.39
C ASN A 105 -21.02 -3.78 7.26
N SER A 106 -22.33 -3.94 7.06
CA SER A 106 -23.17 -4.91 7.78
C SER A 106 -23.27 -6.28 7.08
N SER A 107 -22.91 -6.38 5.79
CA SER A 107 -23.01 -7.63 5.03
C SER A 107 -21.80 -8.53 5.25
N ARG A 108 -22.01 -9.87 5.18
CA ARG A 108 -20.89 -10.85 5.28
C ARG A 108 -19.96 -10.78 4.07
N GLU A 109 -20.40 -10.24 2.96
CA GLU A 109 -19.66 -10.12 1.70
C GLU A 109 -18.93 -8.80 1.58
N SER A 110 -19.11 -7.90 2.56
CA SER A 110 -18.49 -6.58 2.55
C SER A 110 -16.97 -6.63 2.46
N ALA A 111 -16.40 -5.89 1.52
CA ALA A 111 -14.96 -5.71 1.40
C ALA A 111 -14.34 -5.11 2.69
N TRP A 112 -15.13 -4.38 3.48
CA TRP A 112 -14.70 -3.77 4.75
C TRP A 112 -14.35 -4.81 5.82
N ARG A 113 -14.90 -6.02 5.75
CA ARG A 113 -14.52 -7.12 6.64
C ARG A 113 -13.07 -7.57 6.45
N ALA A 114 -12.42 -7.18 5.35
CA ALA A 114 -10.98 -7.40 5.20
C ALA A 114 -10.17 -6.75 6.34
N PHE A 115 -10.69 -5.68 6.93
CA PHE A 115 -10.04 -4.96 8.03
C PHE A 115 -10.31 -5.55 9.42
N ASP A 116 -11.27 -6.48 9.54
CA ASP A 116 -11.52 -7.19 10.79
C ASP A 116 -10.63 -8.43 10.90
N LEU A 117 -9.44 -8.25 11.44
CA LEU A 117 -8.49 -9.34 11.64
C LEU A 117 -8.88 -10.31 12.76
N ALA A 118 -9.92 -10.01 13.54
CA ALA A 118 -10.44 -10.95 14.54
C ALA A 118 -11.08 -12.20 13.90
N GLU A 119 -11.46 -12.10 12.62
CA GLU A 119 -11.97 -13.23 11.84
C GLU A 119 -10.88 -14.26 11.48
N GLU A 120 -9.62 -13.85 11.51
CA GLU A 120 -8.51 -14.75 11.20
C GLU A 120 -8.09 -15.58 12.41
N ARG A 121 -7.72 -16.84 12.12
CA ARG A 121 -7.23 -17.73 13.18
C ARG A 121 -6.00 -17.12 13.86
N PRO A 122 -5.90 -17.18 15.20
CA PRO A 122 -4.75 -16.65 15.93
C PRO A 122 -3.40 -17.16 15.41
N ALA A 123 -3.29 -18.43 15.08
CA ALA A 123 -2.07 -19.02 14.55
C ALA A 123 -1.63 -18.39 13.21
N LEU A 124 -2.57 -18.05 12.32
CA LEU A 124 -2.24 -17.37 11.06
C LEU A 124 -1.72 -15.95 11.32
N ARG A 125 -2.36 -15.23 12.24
CA ARG A 125 -1.89 -13.90 12.64
C ARG A 125 -0.49 -13.95 13.28
N ASP A 126 -0.18 -15.02 14.01
CA ASP A 126 1.15 -15.23 14.60
C ASP A 126 2.21 -15.48 13.51
N LEU A 127 1.86 -16.20 12.44
CA LEU A 127 2.76 -16.41 11.29
C LEU A 127 3.12 -15.09 10.61
N TYR A 128 2.14 -14.21 10.36
CA TYR A 128 2.41 -12.89 9.78
C TYR A 128 3.21 -11.96 10.71
N GLY A 129 3.22 -12.26 12.01
CA GLY A 129 3.77 -11.41 13.07
C GLY A 129 2.72 -10.49 13.68
N ARG A 130 2.66 -10.44 15.03
CA ARG A 130 1.73 -9.58 15.80
C ARG A 130 2.20 -8.14 15.87
N HIS A 131 2.68 -7.62 14.76
CA HIS A 131 3.13 -6.26 14.61
C HIS A 131 2.39 -5.58 13.46
N LEU A 132 2.40 -4.26 13.46
CA LEU A 132 1.61 -3.45 12.54
C LEU A 132 1.78 -3.87 11.07
N PHE A 133 3.01 -4.13 10.62
CA PHE A 133 3.26 -4.47 9.21
C PHE A 133 2.82 -5.88 8.86
N GLY A 134 2.92 -6.83 9.80
CA GLY A 134 2.33 -8.16 9.64
C GLY A 134 0.80 -8.08 9.53
N GLU A 135 0.17 -7.27 10.36
CA GLU A 135 -1.28 -7.04 10.31
C GLU A 135 -1.70 -6.27 9.05
N CYS A 136 -0.89 -5.30 8.57
CA CYS A 136 -1.13 -4.63 7.30
C CYS A 136 -1.01 -5.58 6.10
N ALA A 137 0.00 -6.45 6.08
CA ALA A 137 0.16 -7.45 5.02
C ALA A 137 -0.97 -8.48 5.01
N LEU A 138 -1.40 -8.93 6.19
CA LEU A 138 -2.57 -9.81 6.33
C LEU A 138 -3.86 -9.11 5.85
N THR A 139 -4.03 -7.84 6.17
CA THR A 139 -5.15 -7.04 5.64
C THR A 139 -5.08 -6.93 4.12
N ALA A 140 -3.89 -6.71 3.55
CA ALA A 140 -3.68 -6.66 2.11
C ALA A 140 -4.08 -7.98 1.43
N ARG A 141 -3.67 -9.13 1.99
CA ARG A 141 -4.11 -10.45 1.49
C ARG A 141 -5.63 -10.57 1.52
N ARG A 142 -6.29 -10.17 2.62
CA ARG A 142 -7.75 -10.22 2.75
C ARG A 142 -8.46 -9.31 1.75
N LEU A 143 -7.89 -8.16 1.44
CA LEU A 143 -8.39 -7.25 0.40
C LEU A 143 -8.29 -7.87 -0.99
N VAL A 144 -7.14 -8.47 -1.32
CA VAL A 144 -6.94 -9.18 -2.59
C VAL A 144 -7.93 -10.34 -2.73
N GLU A 145 -8.08 -11.17 -1.70
CA GLU A 145 -9.05 -12.27 -1.66
C GLU A 145 -10.50 -11.80 -1.93
N ARG A 146 -10.80 -10.54 -1.62
CA ARG A 146 -12.11 -9.90 -1.90
C ARG A 146 -12.14 -9.09 -3.20
N GLY A 147 -11.15 -9.29 -4.07
CA GLY A 147 -11.13 -8.70 -5.41
C GLY A 147 -10.54 -7.30 -5.51
N THR A 148 -9.88 -6.78 -4.47
CA THR A 148 -9.10 -5.54 -4.58
C THR A 148 -7.89 -5.79 -5.47
N ARG A 149 -7.81 -5.05 -6.58
CA ARG A 149 -6.80 -5.33 -7.62
C ARG A 149 -5.43 -4.75 -7.34
N PHE A 150 -5.32 -3.73 -6.50
CA PHE A 150 -4.06 -3.08 -6.18
C PHE A 150 -4.04 -2.62 -4.73
N VAL A 151 -3.08 -3.09 -3.96
CA VAL A 151 -2.91 -2.76 -2.54
C VAL A 151 -1.47 -2.37 -2.30
N THR A 152 -1.24 -1.23 -1.66
CA THR A 152 0.09 -0.81 -1.23
C THR A 152 0.19 -0.83 0.28
N VAL A 153 1.19 -1.52 0.80
CA VAL A 153 1.54 -1.52 2.23
C VAL A 153 2.80 -0.69 2.41
N TYR A 154 2.68 0.44 3.09
CA TYR A 154 3.84 1.27 3.41
C TYR A 154 4.45 0.82 4.74
N TRP A 155 5.72 0.49 4.72
CA TRP A 155 6.49 0.22 5.91
C TRP A 155 7.28 1.47 6.30
N GLU A 156 6.61 2.38 6.96
CA GLU A 156 7.19 3.63 7.44
C GLU A 156 7.38 3.58 8.95
N SER A 157 8.25 4.43 9.49
CA SER A 157 8.30 4.63 10.93
C SER A 157 7.19 5.58 11.36
N TYR A 158 6.55 5.24 12.47
CA TYR A 158 5.63 6.13 13.16
C TYR A 158 6.41 7.08 14.05
N GLU A 159 5.98 8.35 14.05
CA GLU A 159 6.65 9.45 14.71
C GLU A 159 7.22 9.11 16.10
N LYS A 160 8.41 9.60 16.36
CA LYS A 160 9.08 9.74 17.64
C LYS A 160 9.68 8.51 18.27
N VAL A 161 10.64 8.06 17.58
CA VAL A 161 11.52 7.12 18.19
C VAL A 161 12.94 7.60 18.03
N GLY A 162 13.41 8.24 19.06
CA GLY A 162 14.73 8.74 19.32
C GLY A 162 15.76 8.74 18.17
N GLY A 163 16.09 9.91 17.62
CA GLY A 163 17.22 10.12 16.77
C GLY A 163 16.93 10.11 15.28
N ASP A 164 16.92 8.98 14.63
CA ASP A 164 16.52 8.81 13.22
C ASP A 164 15.24 7.98 13.18
N PRO A 165 14.09 8.62 12.90
CA PRO A 165 12.80 7.99 13.10
C PRO A 165 12.39 7.05 11.97
N THR A 166 13.16 6.92 10.90
CA THR A 166 12.71 6.19 9.72
C THR A 166 13.11 4.73 9.76
N ALA A 167 12.13 3.85 9.56
CA ALA A 167 12.31 2.42 9.72
C ALA A 167 13.43 1.82 8.87
N TRP A 168 13.64 2.33 7.65
CA TRP A 168 14.59 1.82 6.67
C TRP A 168 15.66 2.83 6.27
N ASP A 169 15.55 4.09 6.72
CA ASP A 169 16.51 5.16 6.42
C ASP A 169 17.67 5.18 7.42
N THR A 170 18.56 4.23 7.26
CA THR A 170 19.60 3.86 8.22
C THR A 170 20.90 4.62 7.99
N HIS A 171 20.90 5.93 8.26
CA HIS A 171 22.10 6.78 8.21
C HIS A 171 23.10 6.53 9.34
N SER A 172 22.72 5.71 10.31
CA SER A 172 23.58 5.26 11.41
C SER A 172 23.27 3.79 11.72
N ASP A 173 24.26 3.07 12.26
CA ASP A 173 24.15 1.67 12.72
C ASP A 173 23.38 0.73 11.78
N HIS A 174 23.59 0.90 10.47
CA HIS A 174 22.83 0.24 9.42
C HIS A 174 22.74 -1.29 9.58
N PHE A 175 23.88 -1.92 9.87
CA PHE A 175 23.95 -3.38 9.89
C PHE A 175 23.19 -3.99 11.06
N ASN A 176 23.30 -3.42 12.26
CA ASN A 176 22.58 -3.92 13.42
C ASN A 176 21.07 -3.66 13.27
N ILE A 177 20.70 -2.47 12.78
CA ILE A 177 19.30 -2.13 12.51
C ILE A 177 18.69 -3.14 11.51
N CYS A 178 19.35 -3.37 10.39
CA CYS A 178 18.87 -4.32 9.40
C CYS A 178 18.82 -5.75 9.95
N LYS A 179 19.94 -6.22 10.54
CA LYS A 179 20.09 -7.62 10.96
C LYS A 179 19.15 -8.04 12.08
N TYR A 180 18.96 -7.16 13.07
CA TYR A 180 18.24 -7.54 14.28
C TYR A 180 16.81 -7.00 14.33
N HIS A 181 16.48 -5.99 13.50
CA HIS A 181 15.24 -5.25 13.72
C HIS A 181 14.38 -5.07 12.49
N ARG A 182 14.94 -5.07 11.27
CA ARG A 182 14.18 -4.84 10.05
C ARG A 182 13.99 -6.09 9.21
N LEU A 183 15.07 -6.81 8.96
CA LEU A 183 15.01 -8.02 8.12
C LEU A 183 14.24 -9.18 8.76
N PRO A 184 14.39 -9.49 10.08
CA PRO A 184 13.64 -10.61 10.64
C PRO A 184 12.12 -10.47 10.53
N PRO A 185 11.50 -9.31 10.88
CA PRO A 185 10.05 -9.15 10.68
C PRO A 185 9.63 -9.06 9.21
N LEU A 186 10.49 -8.53 8.33
CA LEU A 186 10.22 -8.54 6.90
C LEU A 186 10.18 -9.98 6.38
N ASP A 187 11.18 -10.78 6.73
CA ASP A 187 11.27 -12.18 6.36
C ASP A 187 10.05 -12.97 6.85
N GLN A 188 9.69 -12.82 8.13
CA GLN A 188 8.50 -13.43 8.70
C GLN A 188 7.22 -13.05 7.94
N THR A 189 6.99 -11.77 7.77
CA THR A 189 5.75 -11.27 7.14
C THR A 189 5.67 -11.67 5.67
N TYR A 190 6.77 -11.53 4.94
CA TYR A 190 6.81 -11.84 3.52
C TYR A 190 6.65 -13.34 3.26
N SER A 191 7.32 -14.20 4.02
CA SER A 191 7.18 -15.65 3.92
C SER A 191 5.73 -16.06 4.20
N ALA A 192 5.13 -15.56 5.30
CA ALA A 192 3.75 -15.85 5.64
C ALA A 192 2.76 -15.38 4.56
N LEU A 193 2.99 -14.20 3.97
CA LEU A 193 2.15 -13.70 2.88
C LEU A 193 2.21 -14.61 1.65
N CYS A 194 3.40 -15.02 1.23
CA CYS A 194 3.57 -15.90 0.07
C CYS A 194 2.96 -17.29 0.31
N GLU A 195 3.18 -17.88 1.48
CA GLU A 195 2.63 -19.18 1.84
C GLU A 195 1.10 -19.14 1.94
N ASP A 196 0.52 -18.09 2.53
CA ASP A 196 -0.94 -17.95 2.66
C ASP A 196 -1.60 -17.71 1.30
N LEU A 197 -1.01 -16.86 0.44
CA LEU A 197 -1.48 -16.67 -0.94
C LEU A 197 -1.41 -17.99 -1.74
N GLN A 198 -0.33 -18.74 -1.61
CA GLN A 198 -0.19 -20.02 -2.29
C GLN A 198 -1.19 -21.06 -1.79
N ALA A 199 -1.36 -21.18 -0.47
CA ALA A 199 -2.32 -22.12 0.13
C ALA A 199 -3.77 -21.84 -0.26
N ARG A 200 -4.07 -20.59 -0.65
CA ARG A 200 -5.39 -20.15 -1.13
C ARG A 200 -5.54 -20.19 -2.65
N GLY A 201 -4.48 -20.54 -3.38
CA GLY A 201 -4.47 -20.49 -4.85
C GLY A 201 -4.49 -19.06 -5.41
N LEU A 202 -4.13 -18.08 -4.60
CA LEU A 202 -4.12 -16.66 -5.00
C LEU A 202 -2.75 -16.20 -5.53
N LEU A 203 -1.68 -16.94 -5.27
CA LEU A 203 -0.33 -16.50 -5.64
C LEU A 203 -0.12 -16.48 -7.16
N ASP A 204 -0.78 -17.38 -7.89
CA ASP A 204 -0.69 -17.45 -9.35
C ASP A 204 -1.39 -16.27 -10.05
N GLU A 205 -2.28 -15.56 -9.32
CA GLU A 205 -3.01 -14.39 -9.81
C GLU A 205 -2.61 -13.08 -9.11
N THR A 206 -1.64 -13.15 -8.20
CA THR A 206 -1.21 -11.99 -7.39
C THR A 206 0.28 -11.76 -7.53
N LEU A 207 0.67 -10.62 -8.08
CA LEU A 207 2.05 -10.17 -8.08
C LEU A 207 2.37 -9.44 -6.76
N VAL A 208 3.29 -9.99 -5.98
CA VAL A 208 3.83 -9.38 -4.76
C VAL A 208 5.15 -8.69 -5.10
N ILE A 209 5.25 -7.40 -4.79
CA ILE A 209 6.43 -6.58 -5.03
C ILE A 209 6.95 -6.07 -3.68
N VAL A 210 8.22 -6.34 -3.37
CA VAL A 210 8.92 -5.76 -2.22
C VAL A 210 10.03 -4.87 -2.74
N MET A 211 9.95 -3.58 -2.42
CA MET A 211 10.90 -2.58 -2.92
C MET A 211 11.06 -1.40 -1.97
N GLY A 212 12.18 -0.71 -2.07
CA GLY A 212 12.34 0.65 -1.58
C GLY A 212 12.32 1.64 -2.75
N GLU A 213 12.37 2.93 -2.44
CA GLU A 213 12.44 4.01 -3.42
C GLU A 213 13.82 4.19 -4.04
N MET A 214 14.88 3.75 -3.33
CA MET A 214 16.29 3.85 -3.76
C MET A 214 17.18 2.89 -2.99
N GLY A 215 18.40 2.71 -3.45
CA GLY A 215 19.45 1.95 -2.76
C GLY A 215 20.17 2.73 -1.69
N ARG A 216 21.20 2.10 -1.13
CA ARG A 216 22.06 2.67 -0.10
C ARG A 216 23.51 2.73 -0.58
N SER A 217 24.24 3.77 -0.14
CA SER A 217 25.62 4.01 -0.58
C SER A 217 26.52 2.79 -0.39
N PRO A 218 27.40 2.49 -1.36
CA PRO A 218 28.41 1.44 -1.22
C PRO A 218 29.35 1.74 -0.05
N LYS A 219 29.67 3.02 0.16
CA LYS A 219 30.52 3.48 1.24
C LYS A 219 29.73 3.60 2.54
N ILE A 220 30.25 3.02 3.60
CA ILE A 220 29.76 3.18 4.97
C ILE A 220 30.25 4.54 5.49
N ASN A 221 29.35 5.33 6.08
CA ASN A 221 29.67 6.63 6.65
C ASN A 221 30.28 6.52 8.07
N GLY A 222 30.70 7.66 8.65
CA GLY A 222 31.35 7.71 9.97
C GLY A 222 30.47 7.24 11.15
N SER A 223 29.17 7.09 10.96
CA SER A 223 28.21 6.59 11.96
C SER A 223 27.82 5.13 11.73
N ALA A 224 28.63 4.36 10.99
CA ALA A 224 28.31 2.99 10.57
C ALA A 224 26.98 2.87 9.80
N GLY A 225 26.53 3.95 9.18
CA GLY A 225 25.32 4.04 8.37
C GLY A 225 25.62 3.98 6.87
N ARG A 226 24.57 3.93 6.07
CA ARG A 226 24.62 4.06 4.61
C ARG A 226 23.68 5.17 4.16
N ASP A 227 24.24 6.12 3.41
CA ASP A 227 23.48 7.25 2.87
C ASP A 227 22.69 6.83 1.62
N HIS A 228 21.88 7.74 1.10
CA HIS A 228 21.06 7.50 -0.10
C HIS A 228 21.91 7.26 -1.34
N TRP A 229 21.49 6.31 -2.19
CA TRP A 229 22.19 5.97 -3.43
C TRP A 229 21.19 5.54 -4.49
N SER A 230 20.90 6.44 -5.42
CA SER A 230 19.86 6.24 -6.43
C SER A 230 20.33 5.46 -7.68
N PHE A 231 21.59 5.06 -7.76
CA PHE A 231 22.14 4.44 -8.96
C PHE A 231 21.94 2.93 -9.03
N VAL A 232 21.77 2.28 -7.89
CA VAL A 232 21.58 0.82 -7.80
C VAL A 232 20.70 0.51 -6.61
N HIS A 233 19.66 -0.26 -6.83
CA HIS A 233 18.95 -1.01 -5.80
C HIS A 233 18.33 -2.26 -6.41
N ASN A 234 17.82 -3.13 -5.58
CA ASN A 234 17.14 -4.34 -6.01
C ASN A 234 15.68 -4.30 -5.55
N ILE A 235 14.88 -5.03 -6.29
CA ILE A 235 13.47 -5.29 -5.95
C ILE A 235 13.23 -6.78 -5.99
N LEU A 236 12.22 -7.24 -5.28
CA LEU A 236 11.79 -8.63 -5.25
C LEU A 236 10.40 -8.73 -5.85
N LEU A 237 10.23 -9.64 -6.80
CA LEU A 237 8.95 -9.96 -7.45
C LEU A 237 8.60 -11.40 -7.17
N THR A 238 7.36 -11.70 -6.79
CA THR A 238 6.89 -13.04 -6.51
C THR A 238 5.44 -13.20 -6.93
N GLY A 239 5.08 -14.35 -7.48
CA GLY A 239 3.71 -14.69 -7.83
C GLY A 239 3.40 -14.49 -9.30
N ALA A 240 2.19 -14.04 -9.60
CA ALA A 240 1.60 -14.02 -10.93
C ALA A 240 2.53 -13.56 -12.03
N GLY A 241 2.76 -14.43 -13.00
CA GLY A 241 3.43 -14.11 -14.24
C GLY A 241 4.93 -13.89 -14.17
N VAL A 242 5.60 -14.12 -13.01
CA VAL A 242 7.06 -13.97 -12.91
C VAL A 242 7.80 -15.30 -12.81
N LYS A 243 9.01 -15.35 -13.36
CA LYS A 243 9.88 -16.52 -13.31
C LYS A 243 10.39 -16.79 -11.91
N HIS A 244 10.23 -18.01 -11.43
CA HIS A 244 10.76 -18.44 -10.14
C HIS A 244 12.28 -18.58 -10.16
N GLY A 245 12.94 -18.12 -9.09
CA GLY A 245 14.38 -18.26 -8.91
C GLY A 245 15.24 -17.53 -9.94
N TYR A 246 14.67 -16.59 -10.69
CA TYR A 246 15.37 -15.81 -11.70
C TYR A 246 15.95 -14.53 -11.13
N VAL A 247 17.20 -14.24 -11.47
CA VAL A 247 17.86 -12.97 -11.15
C VAL A 247 18.07 -12.19 -12.43
N HIS A 248 17.56 -10.97 -12.50
CA HIS A 248 17.68 -10.07 -13.63
C HIS A 248 18.69 -8.96 -13.34
N GLY A 249 19.67 -8.83 -14.23
CA GLY A 249 20.69 -7.79 -14.14
C GLY A 249 21.77 -8.04 -13.07
N ALA A 250 22.76 -7.18 -13.07
CA ALA A 250 23.86 -7.22 -12.11
C ALA A 250 24.42 -5.82 -11.85
N SER A 251 25.06 -5.65 -10.71
CA SER A 251 25.87 -4.49 -10.37
C SER A 251 27.37 -4.80 -10.46
N ASP A 252 28.19 -3.77 -10.38
CA ASP A 252 29.62 -3.89 -10.14
C ASP A 252 29.92 -4.52 -8.75
N LYS A 253 31.20 -4.87 -8.51
CA LYS A 253 31.65 -5.54 -7.29
C LYS A 253 31.36 -4.76 -6.01
N THR A 254 31.13 -3.47 -6.11
CA THR A 254 30.90 -2.59 -4.97
C THR A 254 29.42 -2.23 -4.80
N ALA A 255 28.55 -2.70 -5.70
CA ALA A 255 27.15 -2.29 -5.81
C ALA A 255 26.97 -0.77 -6.01
N ALA A 256 27.91 -0.15 -6.73
CA ALA A 256 27.87 1.28 -7.02
C ALA A 256 27.15 1.62 -8.32
N ARG A 257 27.23 0.75 -9.32
CA ARG A 257 26.65 0.95 -10.65
C ARG A 257 26.06 -0.34 -11.19
N VAL A 258 24.98 -0.21 -11.95
CA VAL A 258 24.44 -1.32 -12.76
C VAL A 258 25.40 -1.60 -13.92
N THR A 259 25.74 -2.86 -14.14
CA THR A 259 26.66 -3.30 -15.21
C THR A 259 26.01 -4.23 -16.22
N ASP A 260 24.87 -4.80 -15.88
CA ASP A 260 24.13 -5.70 -16.78
C ASP A 260 22.62 -5.44 -16.65
N LYS A 261 21.92 -5.47 -17.77
CA LYS A 261 20.45 -5.38 -17.90
C LYS A 261 19.83 -4.33 -16.96
N PRO A 262 20.11 -3.03 -17.18
CA PRO A 262 19.55 -1.97 -16.34
C PRO A 262 18.02 -1.95 -16.47
N VAL A 263 17.34 -1.70 -15.35
CA VAL A 263 15.89 -1.51 -15.30
C VAL A 263 15.62 -0.12 -14.70
N LEU A 264 14.90 0.70 -15.44
CA LEU A 264 14.46 2.00 -14.96
C LEU A 264 13.12 1.89 -14.22
N PRO A 265 12.76 2.85 -13.35
CA PRO A 265 11.45 2.87 -12.71
C PRO A 265 10.27 2.78 -13.69
N ALA A 266 10.39 3.42 -14.88
CA ALA A 266 9.38 3.33 -15.90
C ALA A 266 9.24 1.92 -16.49
N ASP A 267 10.34 1.16 -16.63
CA ASP A 267 10.32 -0.22 -17.10
C ASP A 267 9.66 -1.15 -16.08
N LEU A 268 9.91 -0.91 -14.80
CA LEU A 268 9.22 -1.65 -13.73
C LEU A 268 7.71 -1.44 -13.81
N ILE A 269 7.25 -0.18 -13.94
CA ILE A 269 5.82 0.12 -14.03
C ILE A 269 5.21 -0.49 -15.30
N ALA A 270 5.90 -0.41 -16.45
CA ALA A 270 5.45 -1.06 -17.67
C ALA A 270 5.31 -2.57 -17.51
N THR A 271 6.26 -3.19 -16.79
CA THR A 271 6.25 -4.64 -16.52
C THR A 271 5.09 -5.02 -15.59
N VAL A 272 4.84 -4.23 -14.55
CA VAL A 272 3.70 -4.44 -13.63
C VAL A 272 2.38 -4.32 -14.37
N TYR A 273 2.22 -3.30 -15.21
CA TYR A 273 1.00 -3.13 -16.01
C TYR A 273 0.80 -4.28 -17.00
N ALA A 274 1.85 -4.73 -17.66
CA ALA A 274 1.78 -5.90 -18.54
C ALA A 274 1.35 -7.15 -17.79
N ALA A 275 1.88 -7.39 -16.56
CA ALA A 275 1.46 -8.49 -15.70
C ALA A 275 -0.01 -8.38 -15.25
N MET A 276 -0.55 -7.17 -15.15
CA MET A 276 -1.97 -6.91 -14.87
C MET A 276 -2.88 -6.97 -16.11
N GLY A 277 -2.32 -7.27 -17.29
CA GLY A 277 -3.08 -7.29 -18.55
C GLY A 277 -3.40 -5.89 -19.10
N ILE A 278 -2.71 -4.85 -18.64
CA ILE A 278 -2.84 -3.48 -19.12
C ILE A 278 -1.79 -3.24 -20.21
N ASP A 279 -2.22 -2.70 -21.35
CA ASP A 279 -1.29 -2.29 -22.39
C ASP A 279 -0.41 -1.12 -21.92
N ALA A 280 0.84 -1.42 -21.60
CA ALA A 280 1.79 -0.44 -21.09
C ALA A 280 2.15 0.67 -22.12
N GLU A 281 2.00 0.41 -23.42
CA GLU A 281 2.24 1.36 -24.49
C GLU A 281 1.01 2.20 -24.82
N GLY A 282 -0.12 1.89 -24.20
CA GLY A 282 -1.40 2.55 -24.39
C GLY A 282 -1.44 3.99 -23.89
N PHE A 283 -2.56 4.64 -24.19
CA PHE A 283 -2.83 6.01 -23.77
C PHE A 283 -4.12 6.06 -22.95
N ILE A 284 -4.18 7.01 -22.04
CA ILE A 284 -5.36 7.30 -21.25
C ILE A 284 -5.63 8.81 -21.26
N GLU A 285 -6.90 9.21 -21.23
CA GLU A 285 -7.27 10.62 -21.16
C GLU A 285 -7.09 11.17 -19.73
N ASP A 286 -6.46 12.35 -19.64
CA ASP A 286 -6.41 13.10 -18.38
C ASP A 286 -7.77 13.78 -18.10
N ALA A 287 -7.91 14.41 -16.94
CA ALA A 287 -9.14 15.10 -16.55
C ALA A 287 -9.54 16.26 -17.49
N GLY A 288 -8.63 16.69 -18.37
CA GLY A 288 -8.85 17.70 -19.41
C GLY A 288 -9.08 17.12 -20.81
N GLY A 289 -9.26 15.79 -20.94
CA GLY A 289 -9.50 15.12 -22.24
C GLY A 289 -8.23 14.96 -23.09
N ARG A 290 -7.02 15.15 -22.53
CA ARG A 290 -5.77 15.00 -23.29
C ARG A 290 -5.23 13.59 -23.12
N LEU A 291 -4.83 12.98 -24.24
CA LEU A 291 -4.17 11.67 -24.23
C LEU A 291 -2.78 11.75 -23.59
N ARG A 292 -2.55 10.88 -22.62
CA ARG A 292 -1.29 10.69 -21.90
C ARG A 292 -0.83 9.25 -22.04
N PRO A 293 0.45 9.00 -22.33
CA PRO A 293 0.96 7.63 -22.30
C PRO A 293 0.86 7.06 -20.86
N ILE A 294 0.48 5.78 -20.75
CA ILE A 294 0.34 5.09 -19.45
C ILE A 294 1.72 4.96 -18.80
N THR A 295 2.74 4.58 -19.56
CA THR A 295 4.13 4.44 -19.07
C THR A 295 5.09 5.25 -19.96
N PRO A 296 5.26 6.56 -19.72
CA PRO A 296 6.15 7.37 -20.53
C PRO A 296 7.59 6.85 -20.50
N GLY A 297 8.09 6.36 -21.65
CA GLY A 297 9.47 5.93 -21.83
C GLY A 297 9.84 4.59 -21.15
N GLY A 298 8.86 3.87 -20.63
CA GLY A 298 9.08 2.54 -20.04
C GLY A 298 8.91 1.42 -21.06
N SER A 299 9.68 0.36 -20.87
CA SER A 299 9.60 -0.88 -21.68
C SER A 299 9.37 -2.09 -20.77
N VAL A 300 8.56 -3.03 -21.21
CA VAL A 300 8.29 -4.27 -20.47
C VAL A 300 9.55 -5.15 -20.41
N VAL A 301 10.01 -5.48 -19.23
CA VAL A 301 11.14 -6.40 -18.99
C VAL A 301 10.63 -7.84 -19.14
N ARG A 302 10.50 -8.31 -20.37
CA ARG A 302 9.90 -9.62 -20.69
C ARG A 302 10.67 -10.80 -20.11
N GLU A 303 11.97 -10.65 -19.87
CA GLU A 303 12.81 -11.70 -19.32
C GLU A 303 12.43 -12.11 -17.89
N VAL A 304 11.80 -11.25 -17.12
CA VAL A 304 11.33 -11.57 -15.75
C VAL A 304 9.95 -12.24 -15.75
N LEU A 305 9.24 -12.16 -16.87
CA LEU A 305 7.92 -12.77 -17.02
C LEU A 305 8.03 -14.23 -17.46
N ALA A 306 7.09 -15.08 -16.99
CA ALA A 306 7.03 -16.49 -17.29
C ALA A 306 6.43 -16.80 -18.67
#